data_ad6efcf33cbc43794898ebb828feddac
#
_entry.id   ad6efcf33cbc43794898ebb828feddac
#
_cell.length_a   1.000
_cell.length_b   1.000
_cell.length_c   1.000
_cell.angle_alpha   90.00
_cell.angle_beta   90.00
_cell.angle_gamma   90.00
#
_symmetry.space_group_name_H-M   'P 1'
#
loop_
_entity.id
_entity.type
_entity.pdbx_description
1 polymer ?
#
loop_
_entity_poly.entity_id
_entity_poly.type
_entity_poly.pdbx_seq_one_letter_code
_entity_poly.pdbx_strand_id
1 'polypeptide(L)'
;MSINYRLYQDNRKNSKKKGHWYARTVVTNCVDIKALAARISNSCTVTEPDILAVISALVTEMNYALTQGSKVKVDGLGTFRVGIHSHGVEKADDFNVQKDIFSPHVLFLPASMKVGTNKRVATLLSNLKLQEAEKYVGAPKKGKKKAA
;
A
#
# COMPACT_ATOMS: atom_id res chain seq x y z
N MET A 1 -10.58 16.16 2.46
CA MET A 1 -10.20 15.45 1.22
C MET A 1 -10.80 14.06 1.26
N SER A 2 -11.26 13.50 0.13
CA SER A 2 -11.86 12.17 0.04
C SER A 2 -11.18 11.39 -1.08
N ILE A 3 -11.07 10.07 -0.91
CA ILE A 3 -10.61 9.17 -1.97
C ILE A 3 -11.84 8.70 -2.74
N ASN A 4 -11.78 8.82 -4.05
CA ASN A 4 -12.85 8.34 -4.91
C ASN A 4 -12.75 6.83 -5.10
N TYR A 5 -13.90 6.15 -5.05
CA TYR A 5 -14.02 4.74 -5.43
C TYR A 5 -15.06 4.56 -6.53
N ARG A 6 -14.96 3.47 -7.27
CA ARG A 6 -15.96 3.01 -8.23
C ARG A 6 -16.38 1.58 -7.89
N LEU A 7 -17.61 1.26 -8.21
CA LEU A 7 -18.11 -0.11 -8.11
C LEU A 7 -17.82 -0.85 -9.42
N TYR A 8 -17.47 -2.11 -9.32
CA TYR A 8 -17.36 -3.02 -10.45
C TYR A 8 -17.99 -4.37 -10.10
N GLN A 9 -18.48 -5.06 -11.10
CA GLN A 9 -19.07 -6.38 -10.94
C GLN A 9 -18.05 -7.47 -11.24
N ASP A 10 -17.98 -8.51 -10.41
CA ASP A 10 -17.15 -9.67 -10.67
C ASP A 10 -17.77 -10.53 -11.78
N ASN A 11 -17.19 -10.44 -12.98
CA ASN A 11 -17.62 -11.19 -14.15
C ASN A 11 -16.72 -12.40 -14.46
N ARG A 12 -15.82 -12.81 -13.57
CA ARG A 12 -14.93 -13.96 -13.77
C ARG A 12 -15.76 -15.25 -13.87
N LYS A 13 -15.50 -16.05 -14.92
CA LYS A 13 -16.27 -17.26 -15.20
C LYS A 13 -16.24 -18.29 -14.05
N ASN A 14 -15.10 -18.42 -13.37
CA ASN A 14 -14.86 -19.43 -12.33
C ASN A 14 -15.00 -18.88 -10.89
N SER A 15 -15.56 -17.70 -10.71
CA SER A 15 -15.74 -17.13 -9.38
C SER A 15 -17.06 -17.61 -8.76
N LYS A 16 -16.97 -18.16 -7.53
CA LYS A 16 -18.17 -18.48 -6.71
C LYS A 16 -19.00 -17.23 -6.38
N LYS A 17 -18.42 -16.02 -6.57
CA LYS A 17 -19.05 -14.74 -6.30
C LYS A 17 -19.31 -13.94 -7.57
N LYS A 18 -19.48 -14.61 -8.72
CA LYS A 18 -19.85 -13.97 -9.98
C LYS A 18 -21.12 -13.13 -9.81
N GLY A 19 -21.11 -11.94 -10.35
CA GLY A 19 -22.24 -11.02 -10.23
C GLY A 19 -22.23 -10.12 -8.98
N HIS A 20 -21.36 -10.38 -7.99
CA HIS A 20 -21.21 -9.51 -6.83
C HIS A 20 -20.51 -8.21 -7.18
N TRP A 21 -20.90 -7.13 -6.50
CA TRP A 21 -20.32 -5.81 -6.67
C TRP A 21 -19.23 -5.56 -5.62
N TYR A 22 -18.13 -5.00 -6.07
CA TYR A 22 -16.98 -4.65 -5.24
C TYR A 22 -16.59 -3.20 -5.47
N ALA A 23 -16.06 -2.55 -4.45
CA ALA A 23 -15.48 -1.22 -4.55
C ALA A 23 -13.98 -1.33 -4.88
N ARG A 24 -13.52 -0.43 -5.78
CA ARG A 24 -12.10 -0.23 -6.08
C ARG A 24 -11.79 1.25 -6.04
N THR A 25 -10.70 1.62 -5.41
CA THR A 25 -10.22 3.00 -5.40
C THR A 25 -9.86 3.47 -6.79
N VAL A 26 -10.11 4.75 -7.07
CA VAL A 26 -9.71 5.41 -8.31
C VAL A 26 -8.44 6.20 -8.01
N VAL A 27 -7.33 5.80 -8.64
CA VAL A 27 -6.08 6.56 -8.61
C VAL A 27 -6.19 7.65 -9.66
N THR A 28 -6.15 8.89 -9.23
CA THR A 28 -6.32 10.06 -10.11
C THR A 28 -5.01 10.72 -10.48
N ASN A 29 -3.97 10.56 -9.67
CA ASN A 29 -2.69 11.22 -9.88
C ASN A 29 -1.55 10.40 -9.28
N CYS A 30 -0.35 10.58 -9.81
CA CYS A 30 0.90 10.06 -9.27
C CYS A 30 1.76 11.25 -8.83
N VAL A 31 2.13 11.28 -7.56
CA VAL A 31 3.02 12.31 -7.00
C VAL A 31 4.40 11.68 -6.89
N ASP A 32 5.36 12.20 -7.61
CA ASP A 32 6.75 11.74 -7.59
C ASP A 32 7.55 12.36 -6.44
N ILE A 33 8.78 11.89 -6.28
CA ILE A 33 9.66 12.33 -5.22
C ILE A 33 10.03 13.82 -5.33
N LYS A 34 10.15 14.35 -6.56
CA LYS A 34 10.46 15.76 -6.80
C LYS A 34 9.32 16.65 -6.34
N ALA A 35 8.09 16.30 -6.70
CA ALA A 35 6.92 17.04 -6.25
C ALA A 35 6.74 17.00 -4.72
N LEU A 36 7.12 15.90 -4.07
CA LEU A 36 7.16 15.82 -2.61
C LEU A 36 8.26 16.71 -2.03
N ALA A 37 9.47 16.67 -2.58
CA ALA A 37 10.59 17.50 -2.13
C ALA A 37 10.29 18.99 -2.24
N ALA A 38 9.70 19.43 -3.35
CA ALA A 38 9.26 20.82 -3.53
C ALA A 38 8.21 21.24 -2.48
N ARG A 39 7.25 20.38 -2.14
CA ARG A 39 6.26 20.67 -1.08
C ARG A 39 6.90 20.74 0.31
N ILE A 40 7.88 19.87 0.60
CA ILE A 40 8.58 19.87 1.88
C ILE A 40 9.44 21.14 2.01
N SER A 41 10.19 21.53 0.97
CA SER A 41 11.02 22.73 1.00
C SER A 41 10.20 24.01 1.25
N ASN A 42 8.96 24.07 0.75
CA ASN A 42 8.04 25.17 1.04
C ASN A 42 7.57 25.24 2.52
N SER A 43 7.76 24.15 3.26
CA SER A 43 7.29 24.03 4.66
C SER A 43 8.44 24.03 5.68
N CYS A 44 9.68 24.03 5.23
CA CYS A 44 10.88 24.01 6.07
C CYS A 44 12.02 24.83 5.44
N THR A 45 13.12 25.00 6.16
CA THR A 45 14.30 25.75 5.69
C THR A 45 15.28 24.94 4.86
N VAL A 46 14.97 23.65 4.61
CA VAL A 46 15.82 22.74 3.84
C VAL A 46 15.52 22.91 2.35
N THR A 47 16.57 22.93 1.52
CA THR A 47 16.41 23.10 0.08
C THR A 47 15.92 21.81 -0.58
N GLU A 48 15.27 21.91 -1.74
CA GLU A 48 14.81 20.76 -2.50
C GLU A 48 15.93 19.75 -2.84
N PRO A 49 17.13 20.16 -3.29
CA PRO A 49 18.25 19.24 -3.51
C PRO A 49 18.68 18.49 -2.24
N ASP A 50 18.71 19.14 -1.09
CA ASP A 50 19.08 18.49 0.17
C ASP A 50 18.08 17.42 0.56
N ILE A 51 16.79 17.70 0.38
CA ILE A 51 15.70 16.73 0.63
C ILE A 51 15.86 15.52 -0.27
N LEU A 52 16.12 15.72 -1.56
CA LEU A 52 16.37 14.63 -2.51
C LEU A 52 17.60 13.79 -2.13
N ALA A 53 18.69 14.45 -1.70
CA ALA A 53 19.89 13.78 -1.23
C ALA A 53 19.61 12.91 0.00
N VAL A 54 18.90 13.44 1.00
CA VAL A 54 18.53 12.70 2.22
C VAL A 54 17.65 11.49 1.89
N ILE A 55 16.65 11.65 1.01
CA ILE A 55 15.78 10.52 0.63
C ILE A 55 16.58 9.46 -0.13
N SER A 56 17.48 9.85 -1.03
CA SER A 56 18.36 8.92 -1.75
C SER A 56 19.26 8.15 -0.78
N ALA A 57 19.88 8.83 0.18
CA ALA A 57 20.68 8.20 1.22
C ALA A 57 19.85 7.24 2.08
N LEU A 58 18.63 7.63 2.47
CA LEU A 58 17.71 6.76 3.23
C LEU A 58 17.42 5.45 2.47
N VAL A 59 17.13 5.53 1.18
CA VAL A 59 16.86 4.34 0.35
C VAL A 59 18.09 3.43 0.29
N THR A 60 19.27 4.01 0.17
CA THR A 60 20.54 3.26 0.14
C THR A 60 20.78 2.53 1.46
N GLU A 61 20.63 3.21 2.59
CA GLU A 61 20.80 2.62 3.92
C GLU A 61 19.73 1.56 4.23
N MET A 62 18.48 1.79 3.79
CA MET A 62 17.43 0.77 3.91
C MET A 62 17.77 -0.48 3.10
N ASN A 63 18.27 -0.33 1.87
CA ASN A 63 18.69 -1.46 1.05
C ASN A 63 19.81 -2.25 1.74
N TYR A 64 20.83 -1.56 2.25
CA TYR A 64 21.92 -2.19 2.99
C TYR A 64 21.42 -2.97 4.20
N ALA A 65 20.59 -2.36 5.05
CA ALA A 65 20.04 -3.01 6.23
C ALA A 65 19.17 -4.24 5.90
N LEU A 66 18.32 -4.13 4.87
CA LEU A 66 17.44 -5.22 4.43
C LEU A 66 18.24 -6.40 3.85
N THR A 67 19.30 -6.14 3.10
CA THR A 67 20.17 -7.20 2.54
C THR A 67 20.98 -7.91 3.62
N GLN A 68 21.25 -7.25 4.75
CA GLN A 68 21.83 -7.87 5.95
C GLN A 68 20.81 -8.68 6.79
N GLY A 69 19.56 -8.84 6.29
CA GLY A 69 18.52 -9.56 7.01
C GLY A 69 17.85 -8.77 8.14
N SER A 70 18.17 -7.50 8.30
CA SER A 70 17.56 -6.63 9.30
C SER A 70 16.20 -6.15 8.85
N LYS A 71 15.29 -5.89 9.80
CA LYS A 71 14.07 -5.13 9.55
C LYS A 71 14.34 -3.64 9.75
N VAL A 72 13.81 -2.80 8.89
CA VAL A 72 13.90 -1.34 8.99
C VAL A 72 12.56 -0.78 9.45
N LYS A 73 12.55 -0.09 10.58
CA LYS A 73 11.38 0.60 11.10
C LYS A 73 11.55 2.10 10.90
N VAL A 74 10.60 2.71 10.21
CA VAL A 74 10.49 4.16 10.06
C VAL A 74 9.24 4.60 10.82
N ASP A 75 9.45 5.37 11.90
CA ASP A 75 8.35 5.80 12.76
C ASP A 75 7.37 6.68 12.00
N GLY A 76 6.08 6.43 12.20
CA GLY A 76 5.00 7.09 11.45
C GLY A 76 4.72 6.47 10.07
N LEU A 77 5.71 5.86 9.41
CA LEU A 77 5.53 5.21 8.11
C LEU A 77 5.19 3.73 8.26
N GLY A 78 6.09 2.95 8.84
CA GLY A 78 5.91 1.51 9.00
C GLY A 78 7.20 0.74 9.14
N THR A 79 7.10 -0.57 8.97
CA THR A 79 8.23 -1.49 9.06
C THR A 79 8.40 -2.25 7.75
N PHE A 80 9.62 -2.31 7.27
CA PHE A 80 10.05 -3.04 6.09
C PHE A 80 10.84 -4.27 6.52
N ARG A 81 10.63 -5.40 5.86
CA ARG A 81 11.41 -6.62 6.03
C ARG A 81 11.46 -7.42 4.73
N VAL A 82 12.46 -8.25 4.57
CA VAL A 82 12.54 -9.19 3.46
C VAL A 82 11.67 -10.42 3.77
N GLY A 83 10.89 -10.85 2.80
CA GLY A 83 10.20 -12.12 2.76
C GLY A 83 10.69 -12.95 1.58
N ILE A 84 10.60 -14.27 1.70
CA ILE A 84 10.90 -15.22 0.63
C ILE A 84 9.74 -16.18 0.48
N HIS A 85 9.57 -16.72 -0.71
CA HIS A 85 8.72 -17.88 -0.95
C HIS A 85 9.58 -19.12 -1.11
N SER A 86 9.09 -20.26 -0.64
CA SER A 86 9.78 -21.54 -0.81
C SER A 86 8.81 -22.65 -1.19
N HIS A 87 9.31 -23.63 -1.91
CA HIS A 87 8.64 -24.92 -2.06
C HIS A 87 8.84 -25.73 -0.78
N GLY A 88 7.84 -26.53 -0.42
CA GLY A 88 7.98 -27.50 0.67
C GLY A 88 8.63 -28.78 0.17
N VAL A 89 9.53 -29.36 0.99
CA VAL A 89 10.15 -30.67 0.81
C VAL A 89 9.77 -31.59 1.96
N GLU A 90 9.75 -32.91 1.74
CA GLU A 90 9.36 -33.86 2.79
C GLU A 90 10.40 -34.00 3.89
N LYS A 91 11.70 -33.90 3.55
CA LYS A 91 12.82 -33.98 4.49
C LYS A 91 13.66 -32.73 4.41
N ALA A 92 14.12 -32.24 5.54
CA ALA A 92 14.96 -31.03 5.62
C ALA A 92 16.28 -31.18 4.83
N ASP A 93 16.82 -32.38 4.79
CA ASP A 93 18.08 -32.67 4.08
C ASP A 93 17.95 -32.57 2.56
N ASP A 94 16.74 -32.71 2.01
CA ASP A 94 16.45 -32.57 0.59
C ASP A 94 16.26 -31.12 0.15
N PHE A 95 16.27 -30.16 1.10
CA PHE A 95 16.04 -28.75 0.82
C PHE A 95 17.21 -28.12 0.09
N ASN A 96 16.96 -27.57 -1.11
CA ASN A 96 17.97 -26.90 -1.90
C ASN A 96 17.62 -25.42 -2.06
N VAL A 97 18.48 -24.55 -1.51
CA VAL A 97 18.29 -23.10 -1.52
C VAL A 97 18.07 -22.54 -2.93
N GLN A 98 18.80 -23.06 -3.93
CA GLN A 98 18.72 -22.54 -5.31
C GLN A 98 17.45 -22.97 -6.04
N LYS A 99 16.87 -24.12 -5.66
CA LYS A 99 15.67 -24.69 -6.31
C LYS A 99 14.41 -24.34 -5.55
N ASP A 100 14.49 -24.36 -4.21
CA ASP A 100 13.32 -24.30 -3.37
C ASP A 100 13.00 -22.91 -2.84
N ILE A 101 14.00 -22.00 -2.83
CA ILE A 101 13.75 -20.59 -2.50
C ILE A 101 13.58 -19.77 -3.78
N PHE A 102 12.48 -19.05 -3.85
CA PHE A 102 12.19 -18.17 -4.98
C PHE A 102 11.51 -16.87 -4.52
N SER A 103 11.50 -15.87 -5.43
CA SER A 103 10.78 -14.62 -5.26
C SER A 103 11.04 -13.90 -3.92
N PRO A 104 12.29 -13.48 -3.64
CA PRO A 104 12.54 -12.56 -2.54
C PRO A 104 11.79 -11.26 -2.78
N HIS A 105 11.14 -10.72 -1.74
CA HIS A 105 10.33 -9.51 -1.86
C HIS A 105 10.36 -8.72 -0.56
N VAL A 106 10.08 -7.41 -0.67
CA VAL A 106 9.96 -6.54 0.49
C VAL A 106 8.52 -6.57 0.99
N LEU A 107 8.36 -6.93 2.26
CA LEU A 107 7.11 -6.84 2.99
C LEU A 107 7.06 -5.51 3.73
N PHE A 108 6.01 -4.74 3.48
CA PHE A 108 5.74 -3.49 4.17
C PHE A 108 4.56 -3.65 5.14
N LEU A 109 4.79 -3.37 6.40
CA LEU A 109 3.77 -3.31 7.44
C LEU A 109 3.56 -1.85 7.86
N PRO A 110 2.45 -1.20 7.49
CA PRO A 110 2.19 0.19 7.84
C PRO A 110 2.16 0.41 9.35
N ALA A 111 2.68 1.57 9.79
CA ALA A 111 2.48 2.02 11.16
C ALA A 111 0.98 2.17 11.42
N SER A 112 0.51 1.69 12.57
CA SER A 112 -0.90 1.75 12.94
C SER A 112 -1.07 2.28 14.35
N MET A 113 -2.14 3.05 14.54
CA MET A 113 -2.60 3.51 15.85
C MET A 113 -3.88 2.79 16.26
N LYS A 114 -4.06 2.60 17.55
CA LYS A 114 -5.33 2.07 18.10
C LYS A 114 -6.37 3.20 18.10
N VAL A 115 -7.53 2.93 17.54
CA VAL A 115 -8.70 3.82 17.57
C VAL A 115 -9.82 3.07 18.26
N GLY A 116 -10.09 3.42 19.51
CA GLY A 116 -11.04 2.67 20.36
C GLY A 116 -10.52 1.31 20.81
N THR A 117 -11.42 0.46 21.31
CA THR A 117 -11.07 -0.78 22.02
C THR A 117 -10.50 -1.87 21.09
N ASN A 118 -10.97 -2.00 19.85
CA ASN A 118 -10.61 -3.12 18.95
C ASN A 118 -10.25 -2.72 17.52
N LYS A 119 -10.11 -1.43 17.20
CA LYS A 119 -9.84 -0.98 15.83
C LYS A 119 -8.43 -0.42 15.72
N ARG A 120 -7.64 -0.94 14.77
CA ARG A 120 -6.37 -0.35 14.36
C ARG A 120 -6.54 0.33 13.00
N VAL A 121 -6.00 1.53 12.88
CA VAL A 121 -6.00 2.31 11.64
C VAL A 121 -4.55 2.62 11.29
N ALA A 122 -4.19 2.43 10.01
CA ALA A 122 -2.87 2.82 9.54
C ALA A 122 -2.69 4.33 9.73
N THR A 123 -1.54 4.73 10.28
CA THR A 123 -1.24 6.14 10.61
C THR A 123 -1.40 7.05 9.39
N LEU A 124 -0.96 6.58 8.23
CA LEU A 124 -1.08 7.30 6.95
C LEU A 124 -2.53 7.47 6.46
N LEU A 125 -3.49 6.73 7.03
CA LEU A 125 -4.89 6.71 6.61
C LEU A 125 -5.85 7.14 7.73
N SER A 126 -5.35 7.79 8.78
CA SER A 126 -6.13 8.13 9.98
C SER A 126 -7.37 8.98 9.69
N ASN A 127 -7.32 9.84 8.68
CA ASN A 127 -8.40 10.76 8.29
C ASN A 127 -9.02 10.43 6.93
N LEU A 128 -8.98 9.16 6.52
CA LEU A 128 -9.48 8.74 5.23
C LEU A 128 -11.02 8.87 5.17
N LYS A 129 -11.50 9.63 4.19
CA LYS A 129 -12.91 9.67 3.80
C LYS A 129 -13.05 9.06 2.40
N LEU A 130 -14.09 8.25 2.19
CA LEU A 130 -14.39 7.61 0.91
C LEU A 130 -15.60 8.27 0.28
N GLN A 131 -15.54 8.52 -1.03
CA GLN A 131 -16.62 9.08 -1.82
C GLN A 131 -16.74 8.31 -3.13
N GLU A 132 -17.95 8.04 -3.56
CA GLU A 132 -18.19 7.41 -4.87
C GLU A 132 -17.89 8.41 -6.00
N ALA A 133 -17.18 7.95 -7.04
CA ALA A 133 -16.89 8.76 -8.21
C ALA A 133 -18.19 9.13 -8.93
N GLU A 134 -18.30 10.37 -9.39
CA GLU A 134 -19.57 10.91 -9.92
C GLU A 134 -20.04 10.24 -11.22
N LYS A 135 -19.12 9.91 -12.14
CA LYS A 135 -19.46 9.30 -13.43
C LYS A 135 -18.44 8.25 -13.82
N TYR A 136 -18.88 7.02 -14.02
CA TYR A 136 -18.04 5.94 -14.55
C TYR A 136 -18.89 4.88 -15.26
N VAL A 137 -18.29 4.18 -16.22
CA VAL A 137 -18.96 3.09 -16.95
C VAL A 137 -19.30 1.95 -15.99
N GLY A 138 -20.57 1.51 -15.99
CA GLY A 138 -21.06 0.46 -15.09
C GLY A 138 -21.50 0.94 -13.72
N ALA A 139 -21.60 2.28 -13.50
CA ALA A 139 -22.16 2.80 -12.26
C ALA A 139 -23.61 2.29 -12.07
N PRO A 140 -23.96 1.75 -10.89
CA PRO A 140 -25.33 1.36 -10.63
C PRO A 140 -26.24 2.61 -10.68
N LYS A 141 -27.38 2.50 -11.36
CA LYS A 141 -28.39 3.57 -11.34
C LYS A 141 -28.82 3.79 -9.91
N LYS A 142 -28.53 4.96 -9.33
CA LYS A 142 -29.06 5.34 -8.02
C LYS A 142 -30.59 5.35 -8.12
N GLY A 143 -31.23 4.31 -7.60
CA GLY A 143 -32.67 4.32 -7.45
C GLY A 143 -33.07 5.55 -6.63
N LYS A 144 -34.07 6.29 -7.09
CA LYS A 144 -34.71 7.37 -6.32
C LYS A 144 -35.04 6.78 -4.93
N LYS A 145 -34.42 7.27 -3.86
CA LYS A 145 -34.89 6.98 -2.52
C LYS A 145 -36.36 7.37 -2.48
N LYS A 146 -37.27 6.39 -2.39
CA LYS A 146 -38.64 6.68 -2.01
C LYS A 146 -38.56 7.32 -0.63
N ALA A 147 -38.93 8.59 -0.54
CA ALA A 147 -39.25 9.21 0.74
C ALA A 147 -40.43 8.43 1.32
N ALA A 148 -40.18 7.83 2.48
CA ALA A 148 -41.23 7.37 3.35
C ALA A 148 -41.34 8.35 4.52
#